data_ffe6ba87af15b1182fe5dff4d5ef454d
#
_entry.id   ffe6ba87af15b1182fe5dff4d5ef454d
#
_cell.length_a   1.000
_cell.length_b   1.000
_cell.length_c   1.000
_cell.angle_alpha   90.00
_cell.angle_beta   90.00
_cell.angle_gamma   90.00
#
_symmetry.space_group_name_H-M   'P 1'
#
loop_
_entity.id
_entity.type
_entity.pdbx_description
1 polymer ?
#
loop_
_entity_poly.entity_id
_entity_poly.type
_entity_poly.pdbx_seq_one_letter_code
_entity_poly.pdbx_strand_id
1 'polypeptide(L)'
;MKEKKPVDGSTWDTNLSEAVDLINSSNSFLFSGDIDPDSVGSMLALSLYLNQLDKKVFLIIPEPLKANLSFFEKIIHYNSIRILRTQEDIDTVKDEIEAVIFCDTANTKLVPFYPYIEKCILSRKPKVIEIDHHFGADSEELTGFGIKLFRNANANTEIIGNVLEKIYDQNPERPHPFSQRNIILGLITGILCDTVGGKVIRYKEDYDHWMKKLGDHLKNITRWRESDKKRTEDCRTSKFGDATQVLNYLNKLTEDQESCLNLLNTRIESKGAMGFLSLLPSTYQAVNETCQSFKSDWFVDILGLLLNSVPEQSGHAGVIIFEGKNAEAQDCIFIKIRRAVDFSGVDLRNGEDKVKELFGDLYMGGGGHAGAVSFRIHRLEEKELLARLENLFSFFNNAIDAGKN
;
A
#
# COMPACT_ATOMS: atom_id res chain seq x y z
N MET A 1 -10.15 -8.62 19.57
CA MET A 1 -9.17 -9.27 18.69
C MET A 1 -7.79 -9.06 19.27
N LYS A 2 -6.80 -9.85 18.90
CA LYS A 2 -5.43 -9.69 19.39
C LYS A 2 -4.66 -8.73 18.50
N GLU A 3 -3.79 -7.91 19.11
CA GLU A 3 -2.83 -7.09 18.38
C GLU A 3 -1.86 -7.97 17.57
N LYS A 4 -1.61 -7.62 16.31
CA LYS A 4 -0.62 -8.31 15.49
C LYS A 4 0.79 -8.03 15.98
N LYS A 5 1.61 -9.07 15.99
CA LYS A 5 3.05 -8.99 16.30
C LYS A 5 3.84 -9.82 15.29
N PRO A 6 5.06 -9.37 14.92
CA PRO A 6 5.95 -10.19 14.12
C PRO A 6 6.20 -11.52 14.85
N VAL A 7 6.12 -12.62 14.13
CA VAL A 7 6.50 -13.92 14.68
C VAL A 7 8.02 -14.07 14.71
N ASP A 8 8.56 -14.77 15.70
CA ASP A 8 10.00 -15.07 15.77
C ASP A 8 10.44 -16.01 14.63
N GLY A 9 11.76 -16.09 14.37
CA GLY A 9 12.28 -16.84 13.23
C GLY A 9 11.90 -18.32 13.22
N SER A 10 11.86 -19.01 14.37
CA SER A 10 11.49 -20.43 14.44
C SER A 10 9.99 -20.63 14.20
N THR A 11 9.18 -19.76 14.75
CA THR A 11 7.72 -19.73 14.52
C THR A 11 7.42 -19.37 13.06
N TRP A 12 8.19 -18.44 12.46
CA TRP A 12 8.06 -18.07 11.06
C TRP A 12 8.27 -19.28 10.14
N ASP A 13 9.36 -20.01 10.28
CA ASP A 13 9.68 -21.17 9.43
C ASP A 13 8.64 -22.28 9.56
N THR A 14 8.12 -22.48 10.77
CA THR A 14 7.03 -23.43 11.04
C THR A 14 5.75 -22.98 10.36
N ASN A 15 5.31 -21.75 10.60
CA ASN A 15 4.09 -21.19 10.02
C ASN A 15 4.15 -21.15 8.50
N LEU A 16 5.31 -20.82 7.92
CA LEU A 16 5.51 -20.82 6.49
C LEU A 16 5.36 -22.22 5.89
N SER A 17 5.92 -23.22 6.55
CA SER A 17 5.79 -24.62 6.10
C SER A 17 4.34 -25.10 6.21
N GLU A 18 3.67 -24.83 7.33
CA GLU A 18 2.25 -25.16 7.52
C GLU A 18 1.34 -24.45 6.52
N ALA A 19 1.61 -23.16 6.20
CA ALA A 19 0.87 -22.42 5.21
C ALA A 19 1.01 -23.04 3.81
N VAL A 20 2.23 -23.45 3.46
CA VAL A 20 2.48 -24.11 2.17
C VAL A 20 1.82 -25.49 2.11
N ASP A 21 1.82 -26.26 3.20
CA ASP A 21 1.12 -27.55 3.27
C ASP A 21 -0.41 -27.35 3.15
N LEU A 22 -0.95 -26.32 3.81
CA LEU A 22 -2.36 -25.93 3.64
C LEU A 22 -2.68 -25.55 2.20
N ILE A 23 -1.83 -24.74 1.57
CA ILE A 23 -1.97 -24.35 0.16
C ILE A 23 -1.91 -25.57 -0.76
N ASN A 24 -0.96 -26.47 -0.53
CA ASN A 24 -0.81 -27.68 -1.33
C ASN A 24 -2.03 -28.60 -1.23
N SER A 25 -2.60 -28.73 -0.03
CA SER A 25 -3.74 -29.62 0.26
C SER A 25 -5.13 -29.02 -0.01
N SER A 26 -5.22 -27.78 -0.48
CA SER A 26 -6.48 -27.10 -0.81
C SER A 26 -6.59 -26.89 -2.33
N ASN A 27 -7.81 -26.91 -2.86
CA ASN A 27 -8.08 -26.78 -4.29
C ASN A 27 -8.79 -25.48 -4.67
N SER A 28 -9.41 -24.81 -3.69
CA SER A 28 -10.11 -23.55 -3.95
C SER A 28 -9.86 -22.51 -2.87
N PHE A 29 -9.62 -21.26 -3.29
CA PHE A 29 -9.14 -20.18 -2.47
C PHE A 29 -9.93 -18.90 -2.68
N LEU A 30 -10.31 -18.27 -1.57
CA LEU A 30 -10.79 -16.89 -1.55
C LEU A 30 -9.67 -15.98 -1.07
N PHE A 31 -9.36 -14.95 -1.84
CA PHE A 31 -8.43 -13.89 -1.47
C PHE A 31 -9.17 -12.61 -1.12
N SER A 32 -8.76 -11.97 -0.06
CA SER A 32 -9.24 -10.63 0.34
C SER A 32 -8.14 -9.88 1.09
N GLY A 33 -8.25 -8.56 1.12
CA GLY A 33 -7.30 -7.66 1.79
C GLY A 33 -7.73 -6.22 1.61
N ASP A 34 -6.89 -5.26 1.94
CA ASP A 34 -7.11 -3.86 1.55
C ASP A 34 -7.04 -3.73 0.01
N ILE A 35 -7.61 -2.65 -0.55
CA ILE A 35 -7.60 -2.42 -2.00
C ILE A 35 -6.56 -1.36 -2.34
N ASP A 36 -5.34 -1.59 -1.87
CA ASP A 36 -4.17 -0.81 -2.21
C ASP A 36 -3.20 -1.58 -3.14
N PRO A 37 -2.14 -0.95 -3.66
CA PRO A 37 -1.23 -1.59 -4.61
C PRO A 37 -0.48 -2.81 -4.06
N ASP A 38 -0.12 -2.83 -2.77
CA ASP A 38 0.62 -3.95 -2.18
C ASP A 38 -0.29 -5.14 -1.91
N SER A 39 -1.47 -4.89 -1.35
CA SER A 39 -2.49 -5.92 -1.14
C SER A 39 -2.93 -6.55 -2.47
N VAL A 40 -3.30 -5.72 -3.46
CA VAL A 40 -3.73 -6.22 -4.77
C VAL A 40 -2.58 -6.93 -5.50
N GLY A 41 -1.35 -6.43 -5.41
CA GLY A 41 -0.14 -7.07 -5.93
C GLY A 41 0.12 -8.42 -5.28
N SER A 42 -0.05 -8.52 -3.97
CA SER A 42 0.05 -9.74 -3.16
C SER A 42 -0.98 -10.77 -3.58
N MET A 43 -2.27 -10.37 -3.61
CA MET A 43 -3.36 -11.24 -4.06
C MET A 43 -3.14 -11.72 -5.50
N LEU A 44 -2.74 -10.82 -6.40
CA LEU A 44 -2.49 -11.16 -7.80
C LEU A 44 -1.36 -12.18 -7.93
N ALA A 45 -0.21 -11.92 -7.32
CA ALA A 45 0.97 -12.77 -7.48
C ALA A 45 0.71 -14.21 -7.01
N LEU A 46 0.14 -14.36 -5.82
CA LEU A 46 -0.14 -15.70 -5.27
C LEU A 46 -1.29 -16.38 -6.02
N SER A 47 -2.37 -15.67 -6.34
CA SER A 47 -3.49 -16.24 -7.10
C SER A 47 -3.10 -16.70 -8.49
N LEU A 48 -2.26 -15.97 -9.21
CA LEU A 48 -1.72 -16.37 -10.52
C LEU A 48 -0.93 -17.68 -10.42
N TYR A 49 -0.09 -17.81 -9.39
CA TYR A 49 0.68 -19.03 -9.22
C TYR A 49 -0.21 -20.21 -8.87
N LEU A 50 -1.19 -20.03 -7.99
CA LEU A 50 -2.16 -21.09 -7.66
C LEU A 50 -3.01 -21.48 -8.86
N ASN A 51 -3.45 -20.50 -9.66
CA ASN A 51 -4.20 -20.78 -10.91
C ASN A 51 -3.36 -21.57 -11.92
N GLN A 52 -2.04 -21.31 -11.99
CA GLN A 52 -1.10 -22.09 -12.81
C GLN A 52 -0.96 -23.54 -12.31
N LEU A 53 -1.25 -23.80 -11.05
CA LEU A 53 -1.26 -25.13 -10.43
C LEU A 53 -2.67 -25.76 -10.47
N ASP A 54 -3.53 -25.31 -11.39
CA ASP A 54 -4.91 -25.78 -11.60
C ASP A 54 -5.83 -25.63 -10.35
N LYS A 55 -5.52 -24.70 -9.46
CA LYS A 55 -6.36 -24.40 -8.30
C LYS A 55 -7.38 -23.31 -8.63
N LYS A 56 -8.60 -23.43 -8.10
CA LYS A 56 -9.63 -22.40 -8.23
C LYS A 56 -9.29 -21.21 -7.33
N VAL A 57 -9.34 -20.00 -7.88
CA VAL A 57 -9.04 -18.79 -7.14
C VAL A 57 -10.10 -17.72 -7.38
N PHE A 58 -10.50 -17.05 -6.30
CA PHE A 58 -11.49 -15.99 -6.28
C PHE A 58 -10.89 -14.77 -5.57
N LEU A 59 -11.00 -13.59 -6.16
CA LEU A 59 -10.48 -12.34 -5.59
C LEU A 59 -11.64 -11.41 -5.25
N ILE A 60 -11.69 -10.90 -4.03
CA ILE A 60 -12.63 -9.84 -3.65
C ILE A 60 -12.02 -8.49 -3.99
N ILE A 61 -12.56 -7.83 -5.01
CA ILE A 61 -12.21 -6.48 -5.45
C ILE A 61 -13.52 -5.77 -5.78
N PRO A 62 -14.16 -5.05 -4.84
CA PRO A 62 -15.50 -4.51 -5.00
C PRO A 62 -15.65 -3.52 -6.16
N GLU A 63 -14.66 -2.65 -6.32
CA GLU A 63 -14.66 -1.59 -7.33
C GLU A 63 -13.57 -1.80 -8.37
N PRO A 64 -13.70 -1.23 -9.56
CA PRO A 64 -12.62 -1.22 -10.54
C PRO A 64 -11.34 -0.61 -9.94
N LEU A 65 -10.20 -1.24 -10.22
CA LEU A 65 -8.93 -0.73 -9.77
C LEU A 65 -8.63 0.63 -10.40
N LYS A 66 -7.89 1.48 -9.69
CA LYS A 66 -7.46 2.77 -10.19
C LYS A 66 -6.72 2.65 -11.52
N ALA A 67 -6.73 3.72 -12.31
CA ALA A 67 -6.18 3.73 -13.66
C ALA A 67 -4.73 3.22 -13.76
N ASN A 68 -3.89 3.57 -12.78
CA ASN A 68 -2.50 3.11 -12.67
C ASN A 68 -2.35 1.62 -12.28
N LEU A 69 -3.41 0.98 -11.77
CA LEU A 69 -3.46 -0.46 -11.47
C LEU A 69 -4.36 -1.24 -12.43
N SER A 70 -5.00 -0.59 -13.40
CA SER A 70 -5.95 -1.22 -14.33
C SER A 70 -5.34 -2.37 -15.14
N PHE A 71 -4.02 -2.39 -15.29
CA PHE A 71 -3.33 -3.53 -15.93
C PHE A 71 -3.45 -4.83 -15.12
N PHE A 72 -3.64 -4.77 -13.80
CA PHE A 72 -3.88 -5.95 -12.97
C PHE A 72 -5.25 -6.58 -13.30
N GLU A 73 -6.30 -5.79 -13.49
CA GLU A 73 -7.60 -6.34 -13.90
C GLU A 73 -7.51 -7.07 -15.24
N LYS A 74 -6.75 -6.50 -16.19
CA LYS A 74 -6.50 -7.17 -17.49
C LYS A 74 -5.77 -8.49 -17.32
N ILE A 75 -4.79 -8.56 -16.42
CA ILE A 75 -4.06 -9.79 -16.10
C ILE A 75 -4.98 -10.81 -15.45
N ILE A 76 -5.79 -10.41 -14.46
CA ILE A 76 -6.75 -11.26 -13.77
C ILE A 76 -7.75 -11.86 -14.78
N HIS A 77 -8.33 -11.01 -15.61
CA HIS A 77 -9.29 -11.41 -16.64
C HIS A 77 -8.66 -12.37 -17.68
N TYR A 78 -7.46 -12.06 -18.18
CA TYR A 78 -6.74 -12.90 -19.14
C TYR A 78 -6.46 -14.31 -18.59
N ASN A 79 -6.24 -14.46 -17.29
CA ASN A 79 -6.00 -15.74 -16.62
C ASN A 79 -7.29 -16.40 -16.15
N SER A 80 -8.47 -15.87 -16.52
CA SER A 80 -9.79 -16.39 -16.14
C SER A 80 -9.99 -16.50 -14.62
N ILE A 81 -9.28 -15.69 -13.83
CA ILE A 81 -9.47 -15.59 -12.39
C ILE A 81 -10.73 -14.76 -12.14
N ARG A 82 -11.61 -15.26 -11.28
CA ARG A 82 -12.88 -14.62 -11.02
C ARG A 82 -12.75 -13.53 -9.95
N ILE A 83 -13.16 -12.30 -10.30
CA ILE A 83 -13.32 -11.18 -9.35
C ILE A 83 -14.75 -11.25 -8.79
N LEU A 84 -14.86 -11.10 -7.47
CA LEU A 84 -16.12 -10.98 -6.74
C LEU A 84 -16.29 -9.53 -6.32
N ARG A 85 -17.33 -8.87 -6.84
CA ARG A 85 -17.56 -7.44 -6.62
C ARG A 85 -18.67 -7.17 -5.62
N THR A 86 -19.53 -8.13 -5.37
CA THR A 86 -20.69 -8.00 -4.50
C THR A 86 -20.83 -9.20 -3.56
N GLN A 87 -21.70 -9.07 -2.55
CA GLN A 87 -22.02 -10.18 -1.66
C GLN A 87 -22.73 -11.31 -2.40
N GLU A 88 -23.53 -10.98 -3.40
CA GLU A 88 -24.20 -11.93 -4.28
C GLU A 88 -23.20 -12.75 -5.10
N ASP A 89 -22.11 -12.14 -5.55
CA ASP A 89 -21.02 -12.87 -6.21
C ASP A 89 -20.38 -13.88 -5.25
N ILE A 90 -20.16 -13.50 -4.00
CA ILE A 90 -19.61 -14.39 -2.96
C ILE A 90 -20.56 -15.56 -2.71
N ASP A 91 -21.87 -15.33 -2.68
CA ASP A 91 -22.86 -16.39 -2.52
C ASP A 91 -22.79 -17.47 -3.57
N THR A 92 -22.41 -17.13 -4.80
CA THR A 92 -22.31 -18.09 -5.90
C THR A 92 -21.15 -19.07 -5.76
N VAL A 93 -20.14 -18.75 -4.92
CA VAL A 93 -18.90 -19.55 -4.77
C VAL A 93 -18.60 -19.99 -3.33
N LYS A 94 -19.31 -19.45 -2.34
CA LYS A 94 -19.01 -19.66 -0.92
C LYS A 94 -18.90 -21.13 -0.50
N ASP A 95 -19.68 -22.00 -1.14
CA ASP A 95 -19.70 -23.43 -0.82
C ASP A 95 -18.53 -24.22 -1.43
N GLU A 96 -17.84 -23.62 -2.39
CA GLU A 96 -16.65 -24.19 -3.01
C GLU A 96 -15.37 -23.82 -2.26
N ILE A 97 -15.39 -22.78 -1.40
CA ILE A 97 -14.19 -22.22 -0.76
C ILE A 97 -13.68 -23.18 0.32
N GLU A 98 -12.47 -23.71 0.13
CA GLU A 98 -11.77 -24.56 1.08
C GLU A 98 -10.83 -23.76 1.99
N ALA A 99 -10.22 -22.69 1.44
CA ALA A 99 -9.28 -21.84 2.16
C ALA A 99 -9.52 -20.34 1.89
N VAL A 100 -9.26 -19.52 2.90
CA VAL A 100 -9.28 -18.05 2.80
C VAL A 100 -7.88 -17.53 3.06
N ILE A 101 -7.41 -16.65 2.17
CA ILE A 101 -6.12 -15.98 2.33
C ILE A 101 -6.38 -14.47 2.42
N PHE A 102 -6.04 -13.91 3.57
CA PHE A 102 -6.03 -12.47 3.77
C PHE A 102 -4.62 -11.95 3.52
N CYS A 103 -4.52 -10.93 2.66
CA CYS A 103 -3.27 -10.31 2.27
C CYS A 103 -3.26 -8.85 2.68
N ASP A 104 -2.21 -8.41 3.37
CA ASP A 104 -1.86 -7.03 3.53
C ASP A 104 -3.03 -6.16 4.04
N THR A 105 -3.40 -6.36 5.28
CA THR A 105 -4.49 -5.57 5.87
C THR A 105 -4.34 -5.47 7.38
N ALA A 106 -4.31 -4.26 7.89
CA ALA A 106 -4.09 -4.00 9.30
C ALA A 106 -5.22 -4.53 10.20
N ASN A 107 -6.47 -4.46 9.75
CA ASN A 107 -7.63 -4.84 10.55
C ASN A 107 -8.85 -5.19 9.69
N THR A 108 -9.90 -5.69 10.33
CA THR A 108 -11.13 -6.13 9.67
C THR A 108 -11.91 -5.03 8.96
N LYS A 109 -11.73 -3.75 9.33
CA LYS A 109 -12.43 -2.61 8.71
C LYS A 109 -11.93 -2.34 7.29
N LEU A 110 -10.71 -2.73 6.99
CA LEU A 110 -10.08 -2.58 5.67
C LEU A 110 -10.42 -3.73 4.71
N VAL A 111 -10.93 -4.84 5.24
CA VAL A 111 -11.32 -6.00 4.41
C VAL A 111 -12.72 -5.79 3.84
N PRO A 112 -12.86 -5.73 2.50
CA PRO A 112 -14.18 -5.59 1.88
C PRO A 112 -15.11 -6.74 2.27
N PHE A 113 -16.33 -6.40 2.61
CA PHE A 113 -17.39 -7.35 3.02
C PHE A 113 -17.03 -8.23 4.22
N TYR A 114 -16.09 -7.83 5.10
CA TYR A 114 -15.64 -8.69 6.20
C TYR A 114 -16.79 -9.25 7.07
N PRO A 115 -17.78 -8.47 7.53
CA PRO A 115 -18.89 -9.01 8.33
C PRO A 115 -19.68 -10.10 7.60
N TYR A 116 -19.76 -9.99 6.27
CA TYR A 116 -20.42 -11.00 5.44
C TYR A 116 -19.57 -12.27 5.28
N ILE A 117 -18.26 -12.10 5.03
CA ILE A 117 -17.29 -13.20 4.95
C ILE A 117 -17.26 -13.95 6.30
N GLU A 118 -17.22 -13.24 7.41
CA GLU A 118 -17.24 -13.82 8.75
C GLU A 118 -18.49 -14.69 8.96
N LYS A 119 -19.67 -14.15 8.65
CA LYS A 119 -20.94 -14.84 8.81
C LYS A 119 -21.11 -16.04 7.87
N CYS A 120 -20.74 -15.91 6.60
CA CYS A 120 -21.11 -16.91 5.56
C CYS A 120 -19.98 -17.89 5.25
N ILE A 121 -18.72 -17.52 5.50
CA ILE A 121 -17.55 -18.35 5.15
C ILE A 121 -16.81 -18.76 6.42
N LEU A 122 -16.31 -17.80 7.24
CA LEU A 122 -15.46 -18.10 8.39
C LEU A 122 -16.22 -18.87 9.50
N SER A 123 -17.54 -18.71 9.61
CA SER A 123 -18.38 -19.49 10.55
C SER A 123 -18.31 -21.00 10.30
N ARG A 124 -17.96 -21.43 9.08
CA ARG A 124 -17.77 -22.84 8.72
C ARG A 124 -16.36 -23.36 9.01
N LYS A 125 -15.49 -22.50 9.57
CA LYS A 125 -14.10 -22.79 9.90
C LYS A 125 -13.28 -23.34 8.73
N PRO A 126 -13.25 -22.64 7.58
CA PRO A 126 -12.37 -23.01 6.49
C PRO A 126 -10.92 -22.93 6.97
N LYS A 127 -9.98 -23.43 6.17
CA LYS A 127 -8.58 -23.15 6.39
C LYS A 127 -8.32 -21.66 6.17
N VAL A 128 -7.49 -21.02 7.01
CA VAL A 128 -7.21 -19.58 6.92
C VAL A 128 -5.71 -19.32 6.98
N ILE A 129 -5.23 -18.42 6.14
CA ILE A 129 -3.88 -17.85 6.21
C ILE A 129 -4.03 -16.33 6.24
N GLU A 130 -3.38 -15.67 7.19
CA GLU A 130 -3.23 -14.21 7.22
C GLU A 130 -1.77 -13.86 6.95
N ILE A 131 -1.53 -13.06 5.92
CA ILE A 131 -0.19 -12.64 5.47
C ILE A 131 -0.13 -11.13 5.58
N ASP A 132 0.74 -10.60 6.45
CA ASP A 132 0.76 -9.18 6.72
C ASP A 132 2.09 -8.67 7.30
N HIS A 133 2.38 -7.39 7.05
CA HIS A 133 3.54 -6.67 7.58
C HIS A 133 3.17 -5.45 8.44
N HIS A 134 1.88 -5.23 8.70
CA HIS A 134 1.38 -4.12 9.51
C HIS A 134 1.39 -4.48 11.00
N PHE A 135 2.01 -3.61 11.83
CA PHE A 135 2.08 -3.75 13.28
C PHE A 135 1.81 -2.40 13.94
N GLY A 136 1.28 -2.43 15.16
CA GLY A 136 0.97 -1.24 15.95
C GLY A 136 -0.45 -1.24 16.49
N ALA A 137 -0.84 -0.14 17.11
CA ALA A 137 -2.10 -0.05 17.87
C ALA A 137 -3.38 -0.27 17.03
N ASP A 138 -3.30 -0.01 15.73
CA ASP A 138 -4.44 -0.18 14.79
C ASP A 138 -4.40 -1.53 14.06
N SER A 139 -3.41 -2.40 14.36
CA SER A 139 -3.26 -3.71 13.73
C SER A 139 -3.73 -4.83 14.62
N GLU A 140 -4.65 -5.64 14.11
CA GLU A 140 -5.25 -6.75 14.83
C GLU A 140 -5.36 -8.01 13.97
N GLU A 141 -5.27 -9.19 14.58
CA GLU A 141 -5.56 -10.45 13.89
C GLU A 141 -6.99 -10.42 13.36
N LEU A 142 -7.19 -10.79 12.10
CA LEU A 142 -8.52 -10.79 11.48
C LEU A 142 -9.38 -11.94 11.99
N THR A 143 -8.74 -13.08 12.28
CA THR A 143 -9.42 -14.27 12.77
C THR A 143 -8.74 -14.79 14.03
N GLY A 144 -9.50 -15.41 14.92
CA GLY A 144 -8.95 -16.05 16.13
C GLY A 144 -8.32 -17.42 15.84
N PHE A 145 -8.19 -17.82 14.56
CA PHE A 145 -7.69 -19.14 14.14
C PHE A 145 -6.94 -19.01 12.79
N GLY A 146 -6.35 -20.12 12.34
CA GLY A 146 -5.58 -20.13 11.10
C GLY A 146 -4.10 -19.78 11.30
N ILE A 147 -3.37 -19.82 10.20
CA ILE A 147 -1.90 -19.62 10.18
C ILE A 147 -1.61 -18.14 9.99
N LYS A 148 -0.66 -17.62 10.76
CA LYS A 148 -0.26 -16.20 10.77
C LYS A 148 1.14 -16.06 10.19
N LEU A 149 1.24 -15.49 9.02
CA LEU A 149 2.50 -15.12 8.38
C LEU A 149 2.76 -13.63 8.57
N PHE A 150 3.08 -13.25 9.81
CA PHE A 150 3.35 -11.87 10.21
C PHE A 150 4.84 -11.62 10.35
N ARG A 151 5.39 -10.77 9.49
CA ARG A 151 6.83 -10.46 9.46
C ARG A 151 7.06 -8.98 9.17
N ASN A 152 8.10 -8.43 9.79
CA ASN A 152 8.64 -7.15 9.38
C ASN A 152 9.14 -7.21 7.93
N ALA A 153 8.59 -6.39 7.06
CA ALA A 153 8.96 -6.32 5.65
C ALA A 153 8.75 -4.89 5.13
N ASN A 154 9.34 -4.55 4.00
CA ASN A 154 9.05 -3.26 3.35
C ASN A 154 7.66 -3.25 2.72
N ALA A 155 7.22 -4.41 2.23
CA ALA A 155 5.94 -4.63 1.59
C ALA A 155 5.47 -6.07 1.85
N ASN A 156 4.18 -6.31 1.87
CA ASN A 156 3.61 -7.66 2.01
C ASN A 156 3.98 -8.57 0.82
N THR A 157 4.17 -7.98 -0.37
CA THR A 157 4.63 -8.70 -1.56
C THR A 157 6.01 -9.35 -1.38
N GLU A 158 6.88 -8.85 -0.48
CA GLU A 158 8.12 -9.55 -0.10
C GLU A 158 7.80 -10.87 0.64
N ILE A 159 6.79 -10.86 1.51
CA ILE A 159 6.33 -12.06 2.24
C ILE A 159 5.72 -13.07 1.25
N ILE A 160 4.91 -12.59 0.30
CA ILE A 160 4.36 -13.43 -0.78
C ILE A 160 5.49 -14.06 -1.60
N GLY A 161 6.57 -13.31 -1.86
CA GLY A 161 7.77 -13.84 -2.52
C GLY A 161 8.33 -15.07 -1.79
N ASN A 162 8.47 -14.99 -0.45
CA ASN A 162 8.92 -16.13 0.38
C ASN A 162 7.95 -17.32 0.31
N VAL A 163 6.63 -17.07 0.33
CA VAL A 163 5.61 -18.12 0.18
C VAL A 163 5.74 -18.83 -1.16
N LEU A 164 5.87 -18.07 -2.25
CA LEU A 164 6.00 -18.61 -3.61
C LEU A 164 7.28 -19.47 -3.75
N GLU A 165 8.40 -19.02 -3.20
CA GLU A 165 9.64 -19.81 -3.19
C GLU A 165 9.47 -21.09 -2.41
N LYS A 166 8.89 -21.03 -1.21
CA LYS A 166 8.68 -22.20 -0.39
C LYS A 166 7.76 -23.25 -1.04
N ILE A 167 6.71 -22.80 -1.78
CA ILE A 167 5.85 -23.72 -2.56
C ILE A 167 6.67 -24.40 -3.67
N TYR A 168 7.56 -23.67 -4.32
CA TYR A 168 8.44 -24.22 -5.37
C TYR A 168 9.48 -25.17 -4.79
N ASP A 169 10.12 -24.80 -3.68
CA ASP A 169 11.15 -25.62 -3.02
C ASP A 169 10.63 -26.98 -2.56
N GLN A 170 9.37 -27.05 -2.11
CA GLN A 170 8.72 -28.32 -1.76
C GLN A 170 8.43 -29.20 -2.98
N ASN A 171 8.31 -28.63 -4.18
CA ASN A 171 8.10 -29.38 -5.41
C ASN A 171 8.73 -28.65 -6.62
N PRO A 172 10.05 -28.84 -6.83
CA PRO A 172 10.81 -28.16 -7.92
C PRO A 172 10.42 -28.61 -9.34
N GLU A 173 9.59 -29.65 -9.48
CA GLU A 173 9.06 -30.05 -10.79
C GLU A 173 7.94 -29.09 -11.28
N ARG A 174 7.39 -28.28 -10.38
CA ARG A 174 6.44 -27.21 -10.71
C ARG A 174 7.11 -26.09 -11.50
N PRO A 175 6.34 -25.33 -12.29
CA PRO A 175 6.88 -24.11 -12.89
C PRO A 175 7.45 -23.18 -11.84
N HIS A 176 8.64 -22.62 -12.09
CA HIS A 176 9.24 -21.64 -11.18
C HIS A 176 8.35 -20.37 -11.15
N PRO A 177 7.94 -19.84 -9.97
CA PRO A 177 6.99 -18.73 -9.88
C PRO A 177 7.49 -17.49 -10.63
N PHE A 178 8.78 -17.19 -10.57
CA PHE A 178 9.37 -16.05 -11.25
C PHE A 178 9.72 -16.31 -12.73
N SER A 179 9.26 -17.41 -13.32
CA SER A 179 9.22 -17.58 -14.76
C SER A 179 8.02 -16.88 -15.41
N GLN A 180 7.01 -16.50 -14.59
CA GLN A 180 5.84 -15.74 -15.03
C GLN A 180 6.02 -14.24 -14.78
N ARG A 181 6.06 -13.47 -15.88
CA ARG A 181 6.17 -12.01 -15.84
C ARG A 181 5.09 -11.35 -14.96
N ASN A 182 3.86 -11.79 -15.02
CA ASN A 182 2.73 -11.16 -14.33
C ASN A 182 2.81 -11.34 -12.80
N ILE A 183 3.38 -12.45 -12.32
CA ILE A 183 3.68 -12.65 -10.89
C ILE A 183 4.73 -11.62 -10.46
N ILE A 184 5.81 -11.48 -11.24
CA ILE A 184 6.87 -10.50 -10.95
C ILE A 184 6.30 -9.08 -10.92
N LEU A 185 5.42 -8.73 -11.86
CA LEU A 185 4.79 -7.41 -11.89
C LEU A 185 3.94 -7.15 -10.62
N GLY A 186 3.20 -8.14 -10.14
CA GLY A 186 2.48 -8.03 -8.86
C GLY A 186 3.42 -7.71 -7.71
N LEU A 187 4.49 -8.50 -7.56
CA LEU A 187 5.46 -8.33 -6.48
C LEU A 187 6.21 -6.99 -6.55
N ILE A 188 6.72 -6.63 -7.71
CA ILE A 188 7.44 -5.35 -7.89
C ILE A 188 6.52 -4.15 -7.62
N THR A 189 5.24 -4.23 -8.02
CA THR A 189 4.30 -3.13 -7.80
C THR A 189 4.10 -2.86 -6.32
N GLY A 190 3.85 -3.90 -5.50
CA GLY A 190 3.72 -3.75 -4.06
C GLY A 190 4.97 -3.14 -3.43
N ILE A 191 6.15 -3.72 -3.70
CA ILE A 191 7.41 -3.20 -3.16
C ILE A 191 7.62 -1.73 -3.55
N LEU A 192 7.39 -1.35 -4.80
CA LEU A 192 7.60 0.03 -5.26
C LEU A 192 6.60 1.01 -4.63
N CYS A 193 5.34 0.61 -4.45
CA CYS A 193 4.34 1.50 -3.87
C CYS A 193 4.60 1.73 -2.38
N ASP A 194 4.85 0.70 -1.59
CA ASP A 194 5.11 0.79 -0.16
C ASP A 194 6.42 1.49 0.19
N THR A 195 7.41 1.34 -0.68
CA THR A 195 8.71 2.03 -0.51
C THR A 195 8.76 3.39 -1.21
N VAL A 196 7.63 3.87 -1.76
CA VAL A 196 7.57 5.14 -2.52
C VAL A 196 8.65 5.17 -3.62
N GLY A 197 8.72 4.10 -4.41
CA GLY A 197 9.72 3.97 -5.48
C GLY A 197 11.15 3.80 -4.97
N GLY A 198 11.33 3.21 -3.78
CA GLY A 198 12.63 3.01 -3.15
C GLY A 198 13.15 4.21 -2.35
N LYS A 199 12.30 5.23 -2.11
CA LYS A 199 12.65 6.40 -1.29
C LYS A 199 12.48 6.17 0.22
N VAL A 200 11.59 5.25 0.61
CA VAL A 200 11.27 4.94 2.01
C VAL A 200 11.50 3.45 2.23
N ILE A 201 12.72 3.08 2.55
CA ILE A 201 13.12 1.68 2.76
C ILE A 201 13.35 1.47 4.27
N ARG A 202 12.63 0.52 4.88
CA ARG A 202 12.77 0.14 6.29
C ARG A 202 13.83 -0.94 6.48
N TYR A 203 13.84 -1.93 5.58
CA TYR A 203 14.70 -3.12 5.60
C TYR A 203 15.46 -3.20 4.29
N LYS A 204 16.63 -2.56 4.26
CA LYS A 204 17.40 -2.36 3.01
C LYS A 204 17.88 -3.66 2.38
N GLU A 205 18.32 -4.62 3.19
CA GLU A 205 18.82 -5.91 2.69
C GLU A 205 17.72 -6.69 1.98
N ASP A 206 16.51 -6.76 2.56
CA ASP A 206 15.35 -7.42 1.97
C ASP A 206 14.91 -6.72 0.68
N TYR A 207 14.85 -5.38 0.70
CA TYR A 207 14.54 -4.57 -0.48
C TYR A 207 15.51 -4.84 -1.63
N ASP A 208 16.82 -4.72 -1.36
CA ASP A 208 17.87 -4.92 -2.38
C ASP A 208 17.81 -6.36 -2.93
N HIS A 209 17.60 -7.35 -2.05
CA HIS A 209 17.44 -8.75 -2.44
C HIS A 209 16.27 -8.95 -3.42
N TRP A 210 15.07 -8.51 -3.02
CA TRP A 210 13.87 -8.72 -3.82
C TRP A 210 13.90 -7.92 -5.12
N MET A 211 14.27 -6.64 -5.07
CA MET A 211 14.33 -5.81 -6.28
C MET A 211 15.35 -6.31 -7.30
N LYS A 212 16.51 -6.79 -6.83
CA LYS A 212 17.50 -7.42 -7.70
C LYS A 212 16.98 -8.71 -8.30
N LYS A 213 16.47 -9.62 -7.47
CA LYS A 213 15.97 -10.93 -7.90
C LYS A 213 14.86 -10.82 -8.92
N LEU A 214 13.80 -10.07 -8.58
CA LEU A 214 12.65 -9.87 -9.46
C LEU A 214 13.04 -9.11 -10.74
N GLY A 215 13.89 -8.09 -10.61
CA GLY A 215 14.41 -7.33 -11.75
C GLY A 215 15.23 -8.17 -12.72
N ASP A 216 16.08 -9.05 -12.22
CA ASP A 216 16.88 -9.96 -13.07
C ASP A 216 15.98 -10.98 -13.81
N HIS A 217 14.99 -11.55 -13.12
CA HIS A 217 14.01 -12.43 -13.76
C HIS A 217 13.19 -11.70 -14.83
N LEU A 218 12.70 -10.49 -14.55
CA LEU A 218 11.92 -9.69 -15.49
C LEU A 218 12.73 -9.36 -16.76
N LYS A 219 13.99 -8.93 -16.61
CA LYS A 219 14.90 -8.67 -17.74
C LYS A 219 15.15 -9.92 -18.57
N ASN A 220 15.34 -11.07 -17.95
CA ASN A 220 15.58 -12.31 -18.67
C ASN A 220 14.36 -12.76 -19.49
N ILE A 221 13.15 -12.65 -18.93
CA ILE A 221 11.91 -12.96 -19.65
C ILE A 221 11.72 -12.01 -20.84
N THR A 222 12.00 -10.72 -20.66
CA THR A 222 11.87 -9.71 -21.70
C THR A 222 12.85 -9.96 -22.85
N ARG A 223 14.12 -10.23 -22.55
CA ARG A 223 15.14 -10.56 -23.55
C ARG A 223 14.78 -11.81 -24.36
N TRP A 224 14.27 -12.84 -23.69
CA TRP A 224 13.87 -14.08 -24.38
C TRP A 224 12.70 -13.84 -25.34
N ARG A 225 11.74 -12.98 -24.97
CA ARG A 225 10.60 -12.62 -25.84
C ARG A 225 11.00 -11.72 -27.02
N GLU A 226 11.96 -10.85 -26.86
CA GLU A 226 12.49 -10.02 -27.94
C GLU A 226 13.24 -10.83 -28.97
N SER A 227 13.90 -11.93 -28.57
CA SER A 227 14.61 -12.83 -29.49
C SER A 227 13.63 -13.70 -30.30
N ASP A 228 12.42 -13.93 -29.80
CA ASP A 228 11.42 -14.77 -30.47
C ASP A 228 10.47 -13.93 -31.36
N LYS A 229 11.08 -13.31 -32.39
CA LYS A 229 10.38 -12.44 -33.37
C LYS A 229 9.23 -13.10 -34.16
N LYS A 230 8.95 -14.37 -33.96
CA LYS A 230 7.91 -15.13 -34.69
C LYS A 230 6.57 -15.15 -33.97
N ARG A 231 6.44 -14.58 -32.77
CA ARG A 231 5.16 -14.51 -32.07
C ARG A 231 4.44 -13.19 -32.36
N THR A 232 3.28 -13.33 -32.95
CA THR A 232 2.22 -12.40 -33.33
C THR A 232 2.09 -11.08 -32.58
N GLU A 233 1.55 -10.08 -33.25
CA GLU A 233 1.30 -8.69 -32.82
C GLU A 233 0.65 -8.53 -31.43
N ASP A 234 -0.07 -9.52 -30.91
CA ASP A 234 -0.68 -9.51 -29.57
C ASP A 234 0.32 -9.56 -28.41
N CYS A 235 1.59 -9.92 -28.66
CA CYS A 235 2.65 -9.85 -27.66
C CYS A 235 3.29 -8.45 -27.51
N ARG A 236 2.80 -7.45 -28.24
CA ARG A 236 3.31 -6.05 -28.20
C ARG A 236 3.04 -5.31 -26.91
N THR A 237 2.35 -5.89 -25.96
CA THR A 237 1.97 -5.22 -24.70
C THR A 237 2.92 -5.46 -23.54
N SER A 238 4.17 -5.88 -23.77
CA SER A 238 5.16 -5.91 -22.70
C SER A 238 5.67 -4.49 -22.38
N LYS A 239 4.78 -3.64 -21.85
CA LYS A 239 5.10 -2.27 -21.45
C LYS A 239 6.10 -2.19 -20.30
N PHE A 240 6.42 -3.31 -19.65
CA PHE A 240 7.22 -3.34 -18.43
C PHE A 240 8.33 -4.39 -18.59
N GLY A 241 9.50 -3.96 -19.01
CA GLY A 241 10.70 -4.78 -19.11
C GLY A 241 11.62 -4.69 -17.89
N ASP A 242 11.39 -3.69 -17.03
CA ASP A 242 12.15 -3.46 -15.79
C ASP A 242 11.32 -2.71 -14.75
N ALA A 243 11.83 -2.64 -13.52
CA ALA A 243 11.16 -1.99 -12.39
C ALA A 243 10.96 -0.47 -12.60
N THR A 244 11.86 0.19 -13.32
CA THR A 244 11.76 1.63 -13.61
C THR A 244 10.54 1.92 -14.49
N GLN A 245 10.30 1.06 -15.49
CA GLN A 245 9.11 1.22 -16.34
C GLN A 245 7.82 0.97 -15.57
N VAL A 246 7.82 0.03 -14.61
CA VAL A 246 6.69 -0.18 -13.70
C VAL A 246 6.45 1.07 -12.87
N LEU A 247 7.49 1.59 -12.22
CA LEU A 247 7.42 2.81 -11.40
C LEU A 247 6.91 4.02 -12.19
N ASN A 248 7.45 4.23 -13.40
CA ASN A 248 7.02 5.33 -14.26
C ASN A 248 5.54 5.20 -14.66
N TYR A 249 5.05 3.98 -14.84
CA TYR A 249 3.65 3.75 -15.15
C TYR A 249 2.74 4.00 -13.93
N LEU A 250 3.15 3.53 -12.75
CA LEU A 250 2.41 3.73 -11.50
C LEU A 250 2.28 5.21 -11.13
N ASN A 251 3.33 5.99 -11.43
CA ASN A 251 3.39 7.43 -11.17
C ASN A 251 2.84 8.29 -12.32
N LYS A 252 2.34 7.65 -13.39
CA LYS A 252 1.83 8.41 -14.53
C LYS A 252 0.52 9.09 -14.18
N LEU A 253 0.55 10.40 -14.18
CA LEU A 253 -0.62 11.25 -14.04
C LEU A 253 -1.30 11.47 -15.39
N THR A 254 -2.57 11.82 -15.36
CA THR A 254 -3.24 12.42 -16.51
C THR A 254 -2.75 13.87 -16.68
N GLU A 255 -2.95 14.47 -17.85
CA GLU A 255 -2.58 15.88 -18.10
C GLU A 255 -3.24 16.83 -17.08
N ASP A 256 -4.49 16.55 -16.71
CA ASP A 256 -5.23 17.35 -15.72
C ASP A 256 -4.64 17.17 -14.32
N GLN A 257 -4.29 15.94 -13.92
CA GLN A 257 -3.64 15.66 -12.64
C GLN A 257 -2.26 16.31 -12.56
N GLU A 258 -1.50 16.27 -13.65
CA GLU A 258 -0.18 16.92 -13.75
C GLU A 258 -0.32 18.44 -13.64
N SER A 259 -1.29 19.03 -14.31
CA SER A 259 -1.60 20.47 -14.23
C SER A 259 -1.99 20.88 -12.81
N CYS A 260 -2.83 20.07 -12.14
CA CYS A 260 -3.21 20.29 -10.76
C CYS A 260 -2.02 20.17 -9.80
N LEU A 261 -1.20 19.12 -9.92
CA LEU A 261 0.01 18.94 -9.12
C LEU A 261 0.98 20.11 -9.27
N ASN A 262 1.21 20.56 -10.51
CA ASN A 262 2.08 21.69 -10.81
C ASN A 262 1.56 22.97 -10.15
N LEU A 263 0.25 23.25 -10.25
CA LEU A 263 -0.37 24.39 -9.60
C LEU A 263 -0.19 24.34 -8.08
N LEU A 264 -0.44 23.18 -7.44
CA LEU A 264 -0.29 23.02 -6.00
C LEU A 264 1.17 23.16 -5.55
N ASN A 265 2.13 22.66 -6.33
CA ASN A 265 3.55 22.84 -6.04
C ASN A 265 3.98 24.32 -6.02
N THR A 266 3.34 25.19 -6.84
CA THR A 266 3.62 26.63 -6.79
C THR A 266 3.07 27.32 -5.54
N ARG A 267 2.22 26.67 -4.79
CA ARG A 267 1.60 27.19 -3.55
C ARG A 267 2.29 26.70 -2.28
N ILE A 268 3.36 25.91 -2.41
CA ILE A 268 4.13 25.48 -1.26
C ILE A 268 4.88 26.69 -0.69
N GLU A 269 4.61 26.98 0.56
CA GLU A 269 5.26 28.07 1.32
C GLU A 269 6.46 27.54 2.09
N SER A 270 7.46 28.40 2.30
CA SER A 270 8.55 28.12 3.22
C SER A 270 8.22 28.69 4.60
N LYS A 271 8.29 27.85 5.63
CA LYS A 271 8.12 28.20 7.05
C LYS A 271 9.43 27.89 7.81
N GLY A 272 10.47 28.65 7.52
CA GLY A 272 11.83 28.36 8.00
C GLY A 272 12.43 27.16 7.27
N ALA A 273 12.83 26.12 8.00
CA ALA A 273 13.34 24.86 7.46
C ALA A 273 12.22 23.88 7.05
N MET A 274 10.95 24.29 7.12
CA MET A 274 9.81 23.45 6.77
C MET A 274 9.08 23.96 5.53
N GLY A 275 8.73 23.05 4.62
CA GLY A 275 7.74 23.32 3.58
C GLY A 275 6.31 23.24 4.18
N PHE A 276 5.40 24.05 3.68
CA PHE A 276 4.01 24.07 4.10
C PHE A 276 3.06 24.17 2.92
N LEU A 277 2.03 23.34 2.92
CA LEU A 277 0.94 23.41 1.96
C LEU A 277 -0.40 23.25 2.66
N SER A 278 -1.27 24.26 2.51
CA SER A 278 -2.67 24.19 2.93
C SER A 278 -3.54 23.73 1.77
N LEU A 279 -4.32 22.67 1.99
CA LEU A 279 -5.37 22.19 1.09
C LEU A 279 -6.75 22.35 1.76
N LEU A 280 -6.95 23.43 2.49
CA LEU A 280 -8.24 23.80 3.11
C LEU A 280 -9.18 24.43 2.05
N PRO A 281 -10.48 24.59 2.36
CA PRO A 281 -11.48 25.05 1.41
C PRO A 281 -11.11 26.31 0.62
N SER A 282 -10.45 27.30 1.23
CA SER A 282 -10.01 28.52 0.56
C SER A 282 -8.98 28.24 -0.54
N THR A 283 -8.01 27.36 -0.30
CA THR A 283 -7.02 26.93 -1.29
C THR A 283 -7.65 25.98 -2.32
N TYR A 284 -8.56 25.13 -1.86
CA TYR A 284 -9.26 24.14 -2.67
C TYR A 284 -10.18 24.78 -3.69
N GLN A 285 -10.90 25.86 -3.32
CA GLN A 285 -11.75 26.61 -4.21
C GLN A 285 -10.96 27.23 -5.37
N ALA A 286 -9.81 27.82 -5.10
CA ALA A 286 -8.94 28.38 -6.12
C ALA A 286 -8.35 27.32 -7.07
N VAL A 287 -8.12 26.09 -6.57
CA VAL A 287 -7.67 24.96 -7.40
C VAL A 287 -8.81 24.42 -8.24
N ASN A 288 -10.03 24.29 -7.71
CA ASN A 288 -11.20 23.85 -8.44
C ASN A 288 -11.59 24.82 -9.57
N GLU A 289 -11.41 26.12 -9.36
CA GLU A 289 -11.65 27.14 -10.39
C GLU A 289 -10.66 27.04 -11.56
N THR A 290 -9.45 26.54 -11.31
CA THR A 290 -8.39 26.41 -12.31
C THR A 290 -8.31 25.02 -12.91
N CYS A 291 -8.52 23.98 -12.09
CA CYS A 291 -8.58 22.58 -12.50
C CYS A 291 -10.05 22.15 -12.51
N GLN A 292 -10.77 22.36 -13.63
CA GLN A 292 -12.21 22.13 -13.79
C GLN A 292 -12.71 20.72 -13.42
N SER A 293 -11.86 19.87 -12.89
CA SER A 293 -12.15 18.49 -12.57
C SER A 293 -11.31 17.93 -11.41
N PHE A 294 -11.01 18.74 -10.38
CA PHE A 294 -10.42 18.20 -9.15
C PHE A 294 -11.43 17.26 -8.49
N LYS A 295 -11.36 16.00 -8.87
CA LYS A 295 -12.23 14.95 -8.36
C LYS A 295 -11.67 14.40 -7.06
N SER A 296 -12.55 13.96 -6.18
CA SER A 296 -12.15 13.37 -4.87
C SER A 296 -11.22 12.17 -5.00
N ASP A 297 -11.33 11.41 -6.09
CA ASP A 297 -10.48 10.26 -6.42
C ASP A 297 -9.05 10.67 -6.82
N TRP A 298 -8.84 11.86 -7.41
CA TRP A 298 -7.50 12.38 -7.70
C TRP A 298 -6.76 12.85 -6.46
N PHE A 299 -7.51 13.27 -5.44
CA PHE A 299 -6.94 13.84 -4.24
C PHE A 299 -5.91 12.91 -3.60
N VAL A 300 -6.22 11.61 -3.51
CA VAL A 300 -5.32 10.63 -2.89
C VAL A 300 -4.02 10.48 -3.69
N ASP A 301 -4.11 10.42 -5.04
CA ASP A 301 -2.94 10.24 -5.90
C ASP A 301 -2.03 11.47 -5.87
N ILE A 302 -2.63 12.67 -5.98
CA ILE A 302 -1.90 13.95 -5.92
C ILE A 302 -1.34 14.19 -4.51
N LEU A 303 -2.12 13.90 -3.45
CA LEU A 303 -1.66 14.04 -2.07
C LEU A 303 -0.42 13.18 -1.79
N GLY A 304 -0.41 11.94 -2.28
CA GLY A 304 0.74 11.05 -2.16
C GLY A 304 2.02 11.65 -2.74
N LEU A 305 1.92 12.34 -3.88
CA LEU A 305 3.04 13.04 -4.52
C LEU A 305 3.43 14.32 -3.75
N LEU A 306 2.45 15.12 -3.34
CA LEU A 306 2.68 16.33 -2.56
C LEU A 306 3.35 16.06 -1.22
N LEU A 307 2.99 14.95 -0.56
CA LEU A 307 3.64 14.51 0.69
C LEU A 307 5.15 14.28 0.53
N ASN A 308 5.63 14.04 -0.68
CA ASN A 308 7.05 13.95 -0.98
C ASN A 308 7.62 15.30 -1.45
N SER A 309 6.91 16.04 -2.31
CA SER A 309 7.44 17.29 -2.87
C SER A 309 7.49 18.44 -1.86
N VAL A 310 6.55 18.52 -0.91
CA VAL A 310 6.54 19.59 0.10
C VAL A 310 7.79 19.58 1.00
N PRO A 311 8.21 18.46 1.60
CA PRO A 311 9.46 18.42 2.35
C PRO A 311 10.72 18.61 1.48
N GLU A 312 10.72 18.12 0.25
CA GLU A 312 11.88 18.26 -0.66
C GLU A 312 12.16 19.72 -1.01
N GLN A 313 11.14 20.57 -1.15
CA GLN A 313 11.35 22.01 -1.41
C GLN A 313 12.08 22.73 -0.27
N SER A 314 11.92 22.31 0.97
CA SER A 314 12.63 22.85 2.12
C SER A 314 13.99 22.17 2.37
N GLY A 315 14.16 20.97 1.83
CA GLY A 315 15.31 20.09 2.07
C GLY A 315 15.32 19.40 3.45
N HIS A 316 14.32 19.62 4.31
CA HIS A 316 14.29 19.07 5.67
C HIS A 316 12.98 18.34 5.99
N ALA A 317 11.88 19.08 6.16
CA ALA A 317 10.57 18.51 6.47
C ALA A 317 9.45 19.36 5.86
N GLY A 318 8.25 18.81 5.76
CA GLY A 318 7.10 19.52 5.25
C GLY A 318 5.81 19.12 5.94
N VAL A 319 4.86 20.05 5.98
CA VAL A 319 3.53 19.90 6.55
C VAL A 319 2.49 20.11 5.46
N ILE A 320 1.55 19.18 5.37
CA ILE A 320 0.34 19.34 4.55
C ILE A 320 -0.87 19.26 5.47
N ILE A 321 -1.81 20.18 5.31
CA ILE A 321 -3.09 20.17 6.01
C ILE A 321 -4.23 20.07 5.01
N PHE A 322 -5.26 19.27 5.35
CA PHE A 322 -6.46 19.11 4.53
C PHE A 322 -7.63 18.60 5.37
N GLU A 323 -8.85 18.84 4.88
CA GLU A 323 -10.06 18.28 5.46
C GLU A 323 -10.34 16.87 4.93
N GLY A 324 -10.88 16.01 5.79
CA GLY A 324 -11.28 14.66 5.42
C GLY A 324 -12.12 14.00 6.50
N LYS A 325 -12.33 12.71 6.36
CA LYS A 325 -13.03 11.89 7.36
C LYS A 325 -12.08 10.89 7.99
N ASN A 326 -12.21 10.69 9.31
CA ASN A 326 -11.49 9.62 10.01
C ASN A 326 -12.16 8.24 9.77
N ALA A 327 -11.63 7.19 10.39
CA ALA A 327 -12.15 5.84 10.27
C ALA A 327 -13.60 5.68 10.78
N GLU A 328 -14.04 6.55 11.69
CA GLU A 328 -15.40 6.62 12.22
C GLU A 328 -16.33 7.52 11.38
N ALA A 329 -15.91 7.90 10.17
CA ALA A 329 -16.61 8.81 9.25
C ALA A 329 -16.88 10.23 9.82
N GLN A 330 -16.15 10.63 10.87
CA GLN A 330 -16.23 11.98 11.44
C GLN A 330 -15.37 12.94 10.65
N ASP A 331 -15.89 14.14 10.40
CA ASP A 331 -15.13 15.20 9.74
C ASP A 331 -13.99 15.69 10.62
N CYS A 332 -12.81 15.77 10.06
CA CYS A 332 -11.60 16.21 10.75
C CYS A 332 -10.64 16.94 9.82
N ILE A 333 -9.67 17.62 10.40
CA ILE A 333 -8.50 18.15 9.67
C ILE A 333 -7.33 17.20 9.92
N PHE A 334 -6.68 16.81 8.83
CA PHE A 334 -5.42 16.06 8.87
C PHE A 334 -4.26 17.05 8.87
N ILE A 335 -3.27 16.80 9.73
CA ILE A 335 -1.98 17.45 9.76
C ILE A 335 -0.95 16.37 9.46
N LYS A 336 -0.47 16.28 8.22
CA LYS A 336 0.54 15.30 7.83
C LYS A 336 1.89 15.97 7.76
N ILE A 337 2.89 15.36 8.41
CA ILE A 337 4.26 15.86 8.46
C ILE A 337 5.18 14.77 7.94
N ARG A 338 6.08 15.10 7.04
CA ARG A 338 7.07 14.18 6.48
C ARG A 338 8.43 14.82 6.37
N ARG A 339 9.50 14.05 6.55
CA ARG A 339 10.88 14.49 6.27
C ARG A 339 11.18 14.38 4.78
N ALA A 340 12.09 15.21 4.28
CA ALA A 340 12.76 14.99 3.01
C ALA A 340 13.57 13.67 3.07
N VAL A 341 13.73 13.03 1.92
CA VAL A 341 14.32 11.67 1.84
C VAL A 341 15.75 11.65 2.41
N ASP A 342 16.55 12.66 2.07
CA ASP A 342 17.96 12.73 2.47
C ASP A 342 18.18 13.37 3.85
N PHE A 343 17.11 13.67 4.59
CA PHE A 343 17.19 14.30 5.89
C PHE A 343 16.76 13.38 7.03
N SER A 344 17.64 13.18 8.02
CA SER A 344 17.37 12.35 9.21
C SER A 344 17.47 13.10 10.54
N GLY A 345 17.74 14.40 10.50
CA GLY A 345 18.09 15.22 11.69
C GLY A 345 16.96 15.46 12.69
N VAL A 346 15.73 14.97 12.47
CA VAL A 346 14.61 15.13 13.41
C VAL A 346 13.75 13.86 13.46
N ASP A 347 13.33 13.48 14.67
CA ASP A 347 12.31 12.46 14.85
C ASP A 347 10.93 13.13 14.95
N LEU A 348 10.09 12.94 13.92
CA LEU A 348 8.80 13.61 13.85
C LEU A 348 7.79 13.14 14.91
N ARG A 349 8.01 11.97 15.53
CA ARG A 349 7.16 11.47 16.62
C ARG A 349 7.18 12.41 17.83
N ASN A 350 8.29 13.11 18.04
CA ASN A 350 8.42 14.09 19.13
C ASN A 350 7.44 15.27 19.00
N GLY A 351 6.81 15.45 17.86
CA GLY A 351 5.78 16.47 17.63
C GLY A 351 4.41 16.13 18.19
N GLU A 352 4.14 14.86 18.57
CA GLU A 352 2.81 14.46 19.03
C GLU A 352 2.38 15.19 20.31
N ASP A 353 3.26 15.28 21.30
CA ASP A 353 2.97 15.99 22.54
C ASP A 353 2.76 17.49 22.30
N LYS A 354 3.52 18.06 21.33
CA LYS A 354 3.32 19.46 20.95
C LYS A 354 1.98 19.69 20.26
N VAL A 355 1.55 18.78 19.43
CA VAL A 355 0.21 18.84 18.81
C VAL A 355 -0.87 18.71 19.86
N LYS A 356 -0.74 17.78 20.82
CA LYS A 356 -1.66 17.67 21.96
C LYS A 356 -1.73 18.96 22.78
N GLU A 357 -0.59 19.58 23.08
CA GLU A 357 -0.51 20.86 23.77
C GLU A 357 -1.25 21.96 23.01
N LEU A 358 -1.01 22.07 21.69
CA LEU A 358 -1.55 23.14 20.86
C LEU A 358 -3.05 23.00 20.59
N PHE A 359 -3.55 21.76 20.47
CA PHE A 359 -4.93 21.53 20.08
C PHE A 359 -5.84 21.03 21.22
N GLY A 360 -5.28 20.56 22.35
CA GLY A 360 -6.06 20.15 23.51
C GLY A 360 -7.19 19.19 23.19
N ASP A 361 -8.40 19.55 23.59
CA ASP A 361 -9.63 18.74 23.34
C ASP A 361 -9.99 18.60 21.85
N LEU A 362 -9.38 19.39 20.98
CA LEU A 362 -9.56 19.23 19.53
C LEU A 362 -8.72 18.09 18.95
N TYR A 363 -7.74 17.55 19.69
CA TYR A 363 -6.91 16.44 19.23
C TYR A 363 -7.71 15.13 19.18
N MET A 364 -7.79 14.51 18.01
CA MET A 364 -8.52 13.27 17.76
C MET A 364 -7.62 12.03 17.64
N GLY A 365 -6.33 12.20 17.83
CA GLY A 365 -5.36 11.11 17.68
C GLY A 365 -4.43 11.26 16.48
N GLY A 366 -3.44 10.40 16.44
CA GLY A 366 -2.44 10.39 15.38
C GLY A 366 -1.34 9.40 15.69
N GLY A 367 -0.33 9.38 14.84
CA GLY A 367 0.84 8.53 15.01
C GLY A 367 1.66 8.46 13.73
N GLY A 368 2.64 7.58 13.75
CA GLY A 368 3.52 7.36 12.61
C GLY A 368 4.91 6.89 13.06
N HIS A 369 5.89 7.14 12.24
CA HIS A 369 7.29 6.78 12.50
C HIS A 369 8.21 8.01 12.43
N ALA A 370 9.49 7.86 12.74
CA ALA A 370 10.45 8.98 12.81
C ALA A 370 10.47 9.88 11.56
N GLY A 371 10.16 9.36 10.38
CA GLY A 371 10.18 10.09 9.11
C GLY A 371 8.84 10.61 8.61
N ALA A 372 7.70 10.14 9.17
CA ALA A 372 6.38 10.58 8.77
C ALA A 372 5.37 10.35 9.89
N VAL A 373 4.57 11.38 10.17
CA VAL A 373 3.48 11.35 11.16
C VAL A 373 2.21 11.97 10.58
N SER A 374 1.07 11.54 11.10
CA SER A 374 -0.23 12.09 10.73
C SER A 374 -1.06 12.29 11.97
N PHE A 375 -1.53 13.51 12.20
CA PHE A 375 -2.40 13.86 13.30
C PHE A 375 -3.78 14.27 12.78
N ARG A 376 -4.81 14.05 13.57
CA ARG A 376 -6.19 14.43 13.29
C ARG A 376 -6.68 15.35 14.38
N ILE A 377 -7.39 16.39 13.97
CA ILE A 377 -8.01 17.36 14.89
C ILE A 377 -9.44 17.63 14.46
N HIS A 378 -10.30 17.99 15.39
CA HIS A 378 -11.63 18.53 15.07
C HIS A 378 -11.50 19.80 14.23
N ARG A 379 -12.50 20.06 13.39
CA ARG A 379 -12.56 21.30 12.58
C ARG A 379 -12.55 22.52 13.50
N LEU A 380 -11.82 23.54 13.07
CA LEU A 380 -11.78 24.87 13.69
C LEU A 380 -11.61 25.91 12.57
N GLU A 381 -11.79 27.16 12.91
CA GLU A 381 -11.63 28.27 11.97
C GLU A 381 -10.18 28.30 11.39
N GLU A 382 -10.07 28.47 10.07
CA GLU A 382 -8.79 28.39 9.35
C GLU A 382 -7.74 29.36 9.93
N LYS A 383 -8.16 30.59 10.27
CA LYS A 383 -7.26 31.58 10.88
C LYS A 383 -6.70 31.11 12.23
N GLU A 384 -7.50 30.47 13.04
CA GLU A 384 -7.08 29.92 14.33
C GLU A 384 -6.15 28.72 14.13
N LEU A 385 -6.49 27.82 13.19
CA LEU A 385 -5.64 26.69 12.82
C LEU A 385 -4.24 27.16 12.41
N LEU A 386 -4.15 28.11 11.47
CA LEU A 386 -2.88 28.62 10.98
C LEU A 386 -2.06 29.29 12.10
N ALA A 387 -2.70 30.03 13.01
CA ALA A 387 -2.02 30.62 14.17
C ALA A 387 -1.42 29.56 15.12
N ARG A 388 -2.10 28.44 15.34
CA ARG A 388 -1.59 27.32 16.14
C ARG A 388 -0.45 26.59 15.43
N LEU A 389 -0.54 26.44 14.10
CA LEU A 389 0.51 25.80 13.29
C LEU A 389 1.82 26.61 13.28
N GLU A 390 1.80 27.95 13.39
CA GLU A 390 3.03 28.75 13.53
C GLU A 390 3.88 28.32 14.75
N ASN A 391 3.21 27.93 15.85
CA ASN A 391 3.92 27.38 17.01
C ASN A 391 4.48 25.97 16.75
N LEU A 392 3.77 25.16 15.94
CA LEU A 392 4.25 23.84 15.53
C LEU A 392 5.47 23.97 14.59
N PHE A 393 5.45 24.92 13.64
CA PHE A 393 6.60 25.22 12.79
C PHE A 393 7.80 25.66 13.61
N SER A 394 7.59 26.55 14.58
CA SER A 394 8.66 27.01 15.47
C SER A 394 9.28 25.86 16.26
N PHE A 395 8.47 24.94 16.77
CA PHE A 395 8.93 23.74 17.46
C PHE A 395 9.84 22.87 16.57
N PHE A 396 9.38 22.54 15.35
CA PHE A 396 10.15 21.70 14.45
C PHE A 396 11.38 22.41 13.88
N ASN A 397 11.32 23.72 13.59
CA ASN A 397 12.48 24.49 13.15
C ASN A 397 13.59 24.44 14.19
N ASN A 398 13.26 24.65 15.48
CA ASN A 398 14.23 24.55 16.57
C ASN A 398 14.83 23.14 16.68
N ALA A 399 14.01 22.10 16.51
CA ALA A 399 14.48 20.71 16.54
C ALA A 399 15.40 20.38 15.34
N ILE A 400 15.06 20.88 14.14
CA ILE A 400 15.88 20.71 12.93
C ILE A 400 17.23 21.42 13.08
N ASP A 401 17.25 22.65 13.62
CA ASP A 401 18.48 23.41 13.81
C ASP A 401 19.37 22.80 14.92
N ALA A 402 18.77 22.22 15.94
CA ALA A 402 19.51 21.45 16.96
C ALA A 402 20.12 20.17 16.42
N GLY A 403 19.49 19.53 15.46
CA GLY A 403 19.98 18.29 14.83
C GLY A 403 21.05 18.50 13.74
N LYS A 404 21.33 19.75 13.37
CA LYS A 404 22.42 20.13 12.42
C LYS A 404 23.79 20.29 13.09
N ASN A 405 23.83 20.38 14.42
CA ASN A 405 25.04 20.47 15.22
C ASN A 405 25.40 19.08 15.80
#